data_677070142ae3bb7631258b0c0c1d4c37
#
_entry.id   677070142ae3bb7631258b0c0c1d4c37
#
_cell.length_a   1.000
_cell.length_b   1.000
_cell.length_c   1.000
_cell.angle_alpha   90.00
_cell.angle_beta   90.00
_cell.angle_gamma   90.00
#
_symmetry.space_group_name_H-M   'P 1'
#
loop_
_entity.id
_entity.type
_entity.pdbx_description
1 polymer ?
#
loop_
_entity_poly.entity_id
_entity_poly.type
_entity_poly.pdbx_seq_one_letter_code
_entity_poly.pdbx_strand_id
1 'polypeptide(L)'
;MELKIFRDTLPQAGTSCTVKAELPLETEILISDYLPPVFKLVKCFAKPVVLQKQLQPGRLTLEGYLRCTVFYQGEDGAGLCQTEQKLPFTKQLEVPEFSFTSWMAMVEGQTEYLNCRAVNPHRIEVRGAYGLVVAIHTQDKQELITALADGGIEQKLQTLNGVRSTAVLEKLVTVEGELSLIHI
;
A
#
# COMPACT_ATOMS: atom_id res chain seq x y z
N MET A 1 50.09 -23.40 13.75
CA MET A 1 48.92 -23.96 13.08
C MET A 1 47.91 -22.85 12.96
N GLU A 2 47.56 -22.45 11.75
CA GLU A 2 46.66 -21.35 11.54
C GLU A 2 45.24 -21.92 11.33
N LEU A 3 44.31 -21.60 12.24
CA LEU A 3 42.92 -22.06 12.20
C LEU A 3 42.23 -21.37 11.01
N LYS A 4 41.80 -22.10 10.01
CA LYS A 4 41.07 -21.56 8.88
C LYS A 4 39.57 -21.70 9.14
N ILE A 5 38.89 -20.57 9.24
CA ILE A 5 37.45 -20.48 9.53
C ILE A 5 36.70 -20.16 8.20
N PHE A 6 35.72 -20.99 7.84
CA PHE A 6 34.81 -20.74 6.73
C PHE A 6 33.53 -20.11 7.28
N ARG A 7 33.10 -19.03 6.65
CA ARG A 7 31.89 -18.29 7.03
C ARG A 7 30.98 -18.21 5.83
N ASP A 8 29.69 -18.23 6.07
CA ASP A 8 28.65 -17.95 5.09
C ASP A 8 27.67 -16.93 5.67
N THR A 9 27.02 -16.20 4.78
CA THR A 9 26.08 -15.14 5.16
C THR A 9 24.67 -15.58 4.84
N LEU A 10 23.87 -15.74 5.88
CA LEU A 10 22.45 -16.07 5.74
C LEU A 10 21.58 -14.83 5.91
N PRO A 11 20.58 -14.64 5.03
CA PRO A 11 19.54 -13.66 5.26
C PRO A 11 18.65 -14.14 6.41
N GLN A 12 18.46 -13.29 7.40
CA GLN A 12 17.62 -13.53 8.55
C GLN A 12 16.41 -12.58 8.50
N ALA A 13 15.22 -13.10 8.80
CA ALA A 13 14.07 -12.24 9.03
C ALA A 13 14.38 -11.31 10.21
N GLY A 14 14.30 -10.03 9.95
CA GLY A 14 14.47 -9.00 10.95
C GLY A 14 13.15 -8.72 11.70
N THR A 15 13.01 -7.50 12.16
CA THR A 15 11.83 -7.05 12.88
C THR A 15 10.67 -6.82 11.89
N SER A 16 9.46 -7.15 12.33
CA SER A 16 8.25 -6.73 11.65
C SER A 16 7.41 -5.84 12.57
N CYS A 17 6.84 -4.80 12.01
CA CYS A 17 5.88 -3.97 12.73
C CYS A 17 4.72 -3.59 11.83
N THR A 18 3.58 -3.28 12.47
CA THR A 18 2.39 -2.79 11.78
C THR A 18 2.01 -1.44 12.38
N VAL A 19 1.88 -0.44 11.54
CA VAL A 19 1.44 0.90 11.92
C VAL A 19 0.17 1.25 11.18
N LYS A 20 -0.67 2.05 11.84
CA LYS A 20 -1.94 2.52 11.28
C LYS A 20 -1.89 4.03 11.11
N ALA A 21 -2.56 4.52 10.09
CA ALA A 21 -2.70 5.94 9.85
C ALA A 21 -4.07 6.23 9.23
N GLU A 22 -4.48 7.46 9.34
CA GLU A 22 -5.67 7.97 8.70
C GLU A 22 -5.30 9.09 7.72
N LEU A 23 -5.92 9.07 6.55
CA LEU A 23 -5.84 10.11 5.55
C LEU A 23 -7.20 10.81 5.51
N PRO A 24 -7.29 12.07 5.89
CA PRO A 24 -8.51 12.83 5.70
C PRO A 24 -8.77 13.03 4.20
N LEU A 25 -10.03 12.94 3.83
CA LEU A 25 -10.48 13.16 2.47
C LEU A 25 -11.49 14.30 2.49
N GLU A 26 -11.11 15.42 1.91
CA GLU A 26 -12.00 16.57 1.69
C GLU A 26 -11.66 17.17 0.33
N THR A 27 -12.64 17.11 -0.59
CA THR A 27 -12.45 17.64 -1.93
C THR A 27 -13.76 18.05 -2.56
N GLU A 28 -13.67 18.94 -3.54
CA GLU A 28 -14.73 19.27 -4.45
C GLU A 28 -14.37 18.76 -5.85
N ILE A 29 -15.30 18.03 -6.46
CA ILE A 29 -15.19 17.54 -7.83
C ILE A 29 -16.08 18.41 -8.70
N LEU A 30 -15.47 19.05 -9.68
CA LEU A 30 -16.17 19.83 -10.68
C LEU A 30 -16.51 18.93 -11.86
N ILE A 31 -17.78 18.94 -12.25
CA ILE A 31 -18.26 18.27 -13.46
C ILE A 31 -18.02 19.22 -14.62
N SER A 32 -17.24 18.78 -15.58
CA SER A 32 -16.94 19.58 -16.78
C SER A 32 -18.18 19.79 -17.63
N ASP A 33 -18.26 20.91 -18.32
CA ASP A 33 -19.43 21.30 -19.13
C ASP A 33 -19.76 20.33 -20.27
N TYR A 34 -18.79 19.49 -20.67
CA TYR A 34 -19.01 18.43 -21.67
C TYR A 34 -19.58 17.13 -21.08
N LEU A 35 -19.71 17.05 -19.75
CA LEU A 35 -20.34 15.92 -19.06
C LEU A 35 -21.76 16.32 -18.63
N PRO A 36 -22.70 15.35 -18.63
CA PRO A 36 -24.03 15.61 -18.15
C PRO A 36 -24.06 16.12 -16.73
N PRO A 37 -24.89 17.13 -16.41
CA PRO A 37 -25.07 17.61 -15.03
C PRO A 37 -25.55 16.49 -14.12
N VAL A 38 -25.24 16.60 -12.82
CA VAL A 38 -25.59 15.60 -11.82
C VAL A 38 -27.07 15.69 -11.47
N PHE A 39 -27.84 14.67 -11.81
CA PHE A 39 -29.21 14.49 -11.31
C PHE A 39 -29.21 13.80 -9.94
N LYS A 40 -28.48 12.68 -9.82
CA LYS A 40 -28.44 11.88 -8.58
C LYS A 40 -27.09 11.19 -8.42
N LEU A 41 -26.52 11.29 -7.22
CA LEU A 41 -25.33 10.50 -6.87
C LEU A 41 -25.71 9.03 -6.63
N VAL A 42 -24.93 8.14 -7.22
CA VAL A 42 -25.13 6.68 -7.12
C VAL A 42 -24.16 6.08 -6.11
N LYS A 43 -22.85 6.30 -6.29
CA LYS A 43 -21.81 5.74 -5.45
C LYS A 43 -20.54 6.57 -5.49
N CYS A 44 -19.83 6.59 -4.37
CA CYS A 44 -18.51 7.18 -4.27
C CYS A 44 -17.52 6.15 -3.72
N PHE A 45 -16.31 6.15 -4.24
CA PHE A 45 -15.22 5.29 -3.78
C PHE A 45 -13.96 6.13 -3.59
N ALA A 46 -13.16 5.75 -2.62
CA ALA A 46 -11.81 6.25 -2.46
C ALA A 46 -10.82 5.08 -2.41
N LYS A 47 -9.69 5.22 -3.11
CA LYS A 47 -8.61 4.23 -3.09
C LYS A 47 -7.27 4.93 -3.00
N PRO A 48 -6.34 4.49 -2.12
CA PRO A 48 -4.98 5.00 -2.12
C PRO A 48 -4.19 4.39 -3.27
N VAL A 49 -3.36 5.20 -3.88
CA VAL A 49 -2.32 4.79 -4.82
C VAL A 49 -1.01 5.28 -4.24
N VAL A 50 -0.24 4.38 -3.65
CA VAL A 50 1.08 4.69 -3.09
C VAL A 50 2.10 4.62 -4.22
N LEU A 51 2.77 5.73 -4.48
CA LEU A 51 3.78 5.85 -5.54
C LEU A 51 5.18 5.62 -4.98
N GLN A 52 5.44 6.10 -3.77
CA GLN A 52 6.74 6.01 -3.15
C GLN A 52 6.63 5.65 -1.68
N LYS A 53 7.57 4.81 -1.23
CA LYS A 53 7.74 4.39 0.16
C LYS A 53 9.20 4.64 0.53
N GLN A 54 9.46 5.37 1.60
CA GLN A 54 10.83 5.67 2.05
C GLN A 54 10.93 5.42 3.55
N LEU A 55 11.76 4.45 3.92
CA LEU A 55 12.06 4.12 5.32
C LEU A 55 13.37 4.79 5.73
N GLN A 56 13.31 5.53 6.82
CA GLN A 56 14.44 6.13 7.51
C GLN A 56 14.42 5.69 8.98
N PRO A 57 15.51 5.84 9.74
CA PRO A 57 15.47 5.54 11.16
C PRO A 57 14.33 6.26 11.88
N GLY A 58 13.46 5.51 12.53
CA GLY A 58 12.31 6.03 13.25
C GLY A 58 11.14 6.54 12.41
N ARG A 59 11.21 6.50 11.08
CA ARG A 59 10.19 7.12 10.21
C ARG A 59 9.98 6.39 8.89
N LEU A 60 8.72 6.15 8.54
CA LEU A 60 8.31 5.76 7.20
C LEU A 60 7.53 6.89 6.54
N THR A 61 7.95 7.29 5.36
CA THR A 61 7.23 8.27 4.52
C THR A 61 6.55 7.55 3.36
N LEU A 62 5.25 7.81 3.20
CA LEU A 62 4.43 7.33 2.09
C LEU A 62 4.01 8.53 1.26
N GLU A 63 4.21 8.46 -0.04
CA GLU A 63 3.77 9.47 -1.00
C GLU A 63 2.89 8.85 -2.07
N GLY A 64 1.85 9.57 -2.45
CA GLY A 64 0.91 9.08 -3.43
C GLY A 64 -0.30 9.97 -3.57
N TYR A 65 -1.43 9.38 -3.96
CA TYR A 65 -2.70 10.08 -4.02
C TYR A 65 -3.87 9.17 -3.64
N LEU A 66 -4.92 9.76 -3.08
CA LEU A 66 -6.22 9.14 -2.99
C LEU A 66 -6.97 9.38 -4.30
N ARG A 67 -7.34 8.31 -4.98
CA ARG A 67 -8.20 8.35 -6.14
C ARG A 67 -9.65 8.27 -5.69
N CYS A 68 -10.35 9.38 -5.81
CA CYS A 68 -11.76 9.49 -5.50
C CYS A 68 -12.57 9.36 -6.79
N THR A 69 -13.43 8.36 -6.88
CA THR A 69 -14.26 8.07 -8.05
C THR A 69 -15.73 8.20 -7.65
N VAL A 70 -16.47 8.99 -8.38
CA VAL A 70 -17.91 9.19 -8.15
C VAL A 70 -18.70 8.74 -9.37
N PHE A 71 -19.69 7.89 -9.12
CA PHE A 71 -20.70 7.49 -10.09
C PHE A 71 -21.98 8.26 -9.82
N TYR A 72 -22.56 8.82 -10.86
CA TYR A 72 -23.77 9.60 -10.77
C TYR A 72 -24.67 9.36 -12.00
N GLN A 73 -25.95 9.58 -11.83
CA GLN A 73 -26.91 9.65 -12.91
C GLN A 73 -26.92 11.07 -13.46
N GLY A 74 -26.72 11.21 -14.75
CA GLY A 74 -26.83 12.52 -15.41
C GLY A 74 -28.28 12.95 -15.60
N GLU A 75 -28.50 14.27 -15.76
CA GLU A 75 -29.79 14.83 -16.15
C GLU A 75 -30.19 14.36 -17.56
N ASP A 76 -31.43 14.59 -17.92
CA ASP A 76 -32.00 14.34 -19.28
C ASP A 76 -31.82 12.90 -19.78
N GLY A 77 -31.78 11.92 -18.89
CA GLY A 77 -31.68 10.52 -19.26
C GLY A 77 -30.29 10.09 -19.73
N ALA A 78 -29.25 10.88 -19.46
CA ALA A 78 -27.87 10.60 -19.88
C ALA A 78 -27.25 9.31 -19.30
N GLY A 79 -27.99 8.58 -18.43
CA GLY A 79 -27.55 7.31 -17.89
C GLY A 79 -26.51 7.45 -16.76
N LEU A 80 -25.69 6.40 -16.57
CA LEU A 80 -24.66 6.36 -15.54
C LEU A 80 -23.38 7.04 -16.03
N CYS A 81 -22.97 8.07 -15.32
CA CYS A 81 -21.75 8.84 -15.57
C CYS A 81 -20.73 8.60 -14.47
N GLN A 82 -19.46 8.83 -14.79
CA GLN A 82 -18.35 8.71 -13.87
C GLN A 82 -17.46 9.95 -13.93
N THR A 83 -16.98 10.36 -12.75
CA THR A 83 -15.93 11.38 -12.64
C THR A 83 -14.90 10.95 -11.60
N GLU A 84 -13.66 11.44 -11.74
CA GLU A 84 -12.53 11.07 -10.87
C GLU A 84 -11.74 12.30 -10.47
N GLN A 85 -11.31 12.32 -9.20
CA GLN A 85 -10.38 13.30 -8.66
C GLN A 85 -9.23 12.59 -7.95
N LYS A 86 -8.01 13.07 -8.17
CA LYS A 86 -6.80 12.61 -7.48
C LYS A 86 -6.38 13.63 -6.43
N LEU A 87 -6.28 13.18 -5.20
CA LEU A 87 -5.86 13.99 -4.05
C LEU A 87 -4.48 13.54 -3.61
N PRO A 88 -3.43 14.32 -3.86
CA PRO A 88 -2.08 13.96 -3.44
C PRO A 88 -1.99 13.91 -1.91
N PHE A 89 -1.20 12.98 -1.40
CA PHE A 89 -0.85 12.92 0.01
C PHE A 89 0.62 12.61 0.21
N THR A 90 1.16 13.12 1.31
CA THR A 90 2.42 12.70 1.90
C THR A 90 2.15 12.40 3.37
N LYS A 91 2.31 11.13 3.77
CA LYS A 91 2.07 10.70 5.14
C LYS A 91 3.36 10.21 5.77
N GLN A 92 3.71 10.78 6.90
CA GLN A 92 4.82 10.35 7.73
C GLN A 92 4.27 9.51 8.89
N LEU A 93 4.88 8.36 9.13
CA LEU A 93 4.53 7.41 10.16
C LEU A 93 5.74 7.20 11.06
N GLU A 94 5.53 7.28 12.36
CA GLU A 94 6.55 6.90 13.33
C GLU A 94 6.64 5.37 13.38
N VAL A 95 7.85 4.87 13.25
CA VAL A 95 8.15 3.43 13.30
C VAL A 95 9.34 3.21 14.22
N PRO A 96 9.50 2.02 14.81
CA PRO A 96 10.70 1.71 15.56
C PRO A 96 11.96 1.90 14.73
N GLU A 97 13.07 2.19 15.38
CA GLU A 97 14.36 2.16 14.71
C GLU A 97 14.73 0.71 14.42
N PHE A 98 15.03 0.43 13.17
CA PHE A 98 15.45 -0.89 12.71
C PHE A 98 16.89 -0.84 12.23
N SER A 99 17.67 -1.86 12.60
CA SER A 99 18.86 -2.21 11.84
C SER A 99 18.45 -3.20 10.75
N PHE A 100 18.76 -2.89 9.48
CA PHE A 100 18.37 -3.74 8.36
C PHE A 100 19.31 -3.60 7.16
N THR A 101 19.43 -4.67 6.39
CA THR A 101 20.11 -4.66 5.09
C THR A 101 19.11 -4.39 3.96
N SER A 102 17.89 -4.88 4.11
CA SER A 102 16.77 -4.64 3.19
C SER A 102 15.45 -4.58 3.96
N TRP A 103 14.45 -3.99 3.34
CA TRP A 103 13.12 -3.86 3.91
C TRP A 103 12.03 -3.90 2.83
N MET A 104 10.83 -4.21 3.24
CA MET A 104 9.63 -4.04 2.44
C MET A 104 8.49 -3.50 3.31
N ALA A 105 7.58 -2.76 2.69
CA ALA A 105 6.35 -2.34 3.33
C ALA A 105 5.15 -2.66 2.44
N MET A 106 4.19 -3.38 3.00
CA MET A 106 2.88 -3.59 2.40
C MET A 106 1.91 -2.56 2.95
N VAL A 107 1.16 -1.92 2.07
CA VAL A 107 0.19 -0.89 2.42
C VAL A 107 -1.18 -1.37 2.00
N GLU A 108 -2.02 -1.60 2.99
CA GLU A 108 -3.42 -1.90 2.80
C GLU A 108 -4.26 -0.75 3.33
N GLY A 109 -5.43 -0.56 2.76
CA GLY A 109 -6.29 0.52 3.21
C GLY A 109 -7.75 0.20 3.03
N GLN A 110 -8.56 0.83 3.87
CA GLN A 110 -10.00 0.72 3.83
C GLN A 110 -10.65 2.09 4.03
N THR A 111 -11.81 2.26 3.45
CA THR A 111 -12.62 3.45 3.69
C THR A 111 -13.22 3.35 5.08
N GLU A 112 -12.88 4.28 5.97
CA GLU A 112 -13.49 4.38 7.30
C GLU A 112 -14.91 4.94 7.16
N TYR A 113 -15.03 6.07 6.51
CA TYR A 113 -16.31 6.61 6.08
C TYR A 113 -16.13 7.51 4.86
N LEU A 114 -17.16 7.61 4.05
CA LEU A 114 -17.18 8.45 2.87
C LEU A 114 -18.57 9.02 2.66
N ASN A 115 -18.67 10.33 2.62
CA ASN A 115 -19.89 11.07 2.35
C ASN A 115 -19.72 11.90 1.09
N CYS A 116 -20.72 11.85 0.23
CA CYS A 116 -20.75 12.52 -1.06
C CYS A 116 -22.08 13.25 -1.20
N ARG A 117 -22.05 14.51 -1.55
CA ARG A 117 -23.27 15.28 -1.88
C ARG A 117 -23.07 16.15 -3.11
N ALA A 118 -24.07 16.24 -3.94
CA ALA A 118 -24.14 17.24 -4.97
C ALA A 118 -24.49 18.59 -4.33
N VAL A 119 -23.60 19.57 -4.46
CA VAL A 119 -23.82 20.95 -4.01
C VAL A 119 -24.66 21.69 -5.04
N ASN A 120 -24.40 21.41 -6.31
CA ASN A 120 -25.18 21.83 -7.46
C ASN A 120 -24.97 20.82 -8.61
N PRO A 121 -25.64 20.95 -9.78
CA PRO A 121 -25.51 20.00 -10.87
C PRO A 121 -24.09 19.81 -11.43
N HIS A 122 -23.21 20.78 -11.23
CA HIS A 122 -21.81 20.72 -11.71
C HIS A 122 -20.77 20.59 -10.60
N ARG A 123 -21.19 20.37 -9.33
CA ARG A 123 -20.26 20.34 -8.20
C ARG A 123 -20.65 19.31 -7.17
N ILE A 124 -19.73 18.41 -6.90
CA ILE A 124 -19.87 17.34 -5.90
C ILE A 124 -18.85 17.59 -4.79
N GLU A 125 -19.32 17.66 -3.56
CA GLU A 125 -18.46 17.67 -2.36
C GLU A 125 -18.30 16.24 -1.86
N VAL A 126 -17.05 15.87 -1.56
CA VAL A 126 -16.69 14.57 -1.01
C VAL A 126 -15.93 14.79 0.30
N ARG A 127 -16.42 14.21 1.38
CA ARG A 127 -15.78 14.22 2.70
C ARG A 127 -15.69 12.83 3.26
N GLY A 128 -14.56 12.53 3.92
CA GLY A 128 -14.37 11.21 4.50
C GLY A 128 -13.03 11.04 5.17
N ALA A 129 -12.77 9.81 5.57
CA ALA A 129 -11.49 9.36 6.06
C ALA A 129 -11.16 7.99 5.48
N TYR A 130 -9.89 7.79 5.18
CA TYR A 130 -9.34 6.57 4.65
C TYR A 130 -8.26 6.02 5.58
N GLY A 131 -8.50 4.85 6.16
CA GLY A 131 -7.54 4.17 7.01
C GLY A 131 -6.46 3.46 6.21
N LEU A 132 -5.21 3.60 6.62
CA LEU A 132 -4.06 2.86 6.11
C LEU A 132 -3.54 1.93 7.19
N VAL A 133 -3.26 0.69 6.79
CA VAL A 133 -2.53 -0.29 7.58
C VAL A 133 -1.23 -0.60 6.85
N VAL A 134 -0.11 -0.35 7.49
CA VAL A 134 1.21 -0.51 6.88
C VAL A 134 1.98 -1.56 7.65
N ALA A 135 2.24 -2.70 7.03
CA ALA A 135 3.08 -3.77 7.56
C ALA A 135 4.50 -3.62 6.99
N ILE A 136 5.47 -3.44 7.89
CA ILE A 136 6.89 -3.28 7.55
C ILE A 136 7.60 -4.55 7.98
N HIS A 137 8.38 -5.11 7.07
CA HIS A 137 9.23 -6.26 7.31
C HIS A 137 10.66 -5.89 6.96
N THR A 138 11.58 -6.15 7.87
CA THR A 138 13.01 -5.94 7.65
C THR A 138 13.73 -7.27 7.48
N GLN A 139 14.85 -7.22 6.81
CA GLN A 139 15.73 -8.36 6.63
C GLN A 139 17.16 -7.93 6.95
N ASP A 140 17.86 -8.77 7.72
CA ASP A 140 19.25 -8.57 8.05
C ASP A 140 20.11 -9.73 7.54
N LYS A 141 21.41 -9.59 7.64
CA LYS A 141 22.39 -10.61 7.29
C LYS A 141 23.10 -11.06 8.53
N GLN A 142 23.12 -12.37 8.75
CA GLN A 142 23.88 -12.97 9.83
C GLN A 142 25.01 -13.81 9.25
N GLU A 143 26.24 -13.57 9.74
CA GLU A 143 27.36 -14.43 9.44
C GLU A 143 27.32 -15.66 10.34
N LEU A 144 27.44 -16.82 9.73
CA LEU A 144 27.54 -18.10 10.41
C LEU A 144 28.88 -18.78 10.05
N ILE A 145 29.49 -19.41 11.04
CA ILE A 145 30.64 -20.28 10.80
C ILE A 145 30.11 -21.60 10.25
N THR A 146 30.49 -21.93 9.05
CA THR A 146 30.02 -23.12 8.34
C THR A 146 30.99 -24.31 8.41
N ALA A 147 32.28 -24.04 8.58
CA ALA A 147 33.28 -25.06 8.78
C ALA A 147 34.59 -24.51 9.40
N LEU A 148 35.34 -25.38 9.99
CA LEU A 148 36.71 -25.13 10.46
C LEU A 148 37.64 -26.11 9.74
N ALA A 149 38.73 -25.63 9.14
CA ALA A 149 39.75 -26.47 8.55
C ALA A 149 40.94 -26.55 9.52
N ASP A 150 40.86 -27.48 10.42
CA ASP A 150 41.96 -27.94 11.25
C ASP A 150 41.74 -29.42 11.59
N GLY A 151 42.72 -30.27 11.32
CA GLY A 151 42.62 -31.72 11.54
C GLY A 151 42.57 -32.21 12.97
N GLY A 152 42.61 -31.28 13.95
CA GLY A 152 42.62 -31.62 15.40
C GLY A 152 41.32 -31.24 16.14
N ILE A 153 40.34 -30.67 15.44
CA ILE A 153 39.09 -30.20 16.09
C ILE A 153 37.91 -31.07 15.66
N GLU A 154 37.25 -31.67 16.66
CA GLU A 154 35.98 -32.37 16.44
C GLU A 154 34.85 -31.37 16.13
N GLN A 155 34.15 -31.57 15.03
CA GLN A 155 33.09 -30.70 14.58
C GLN A 155 31.76 -31.43 14.57
N LYS A 156 30.72 -30.84 15.18
CA LYS A 156 29.34 -31.28 15.03
C LYS A 156 28.60 -30.33 14.09
N LEU A 157 28.29 -30.79 12.87
CA LEU A 157 27.55 -30.04 11.89
C LEU A 157 26.05 -30.29 12.04
N GLN A 158 25.25 -29.23 11.93
CA GLN A 158 23.80 -29.31 11.91
C GLN A 158 23.26 -28.68 10.64
N THR A 159 22.40 -29.40 9.95
CA THR A 159 21.70 -28.85 8.77
C THR A 159 20.53 -27.99 9.21
N LEU A 160 20.51 -26.74 8.77
CA LEU A 160 19.39 -25.84 8.97
C LEU A 160 18.57 -25.74 7.67
N ASN A 161 17.29 -26.03 7.78
CA ASN A 161 16.34 -25.83 6.69
C ASN A 161 15.50 -24.59 7.00
N GLY A 162 15.36 -23.71 6.01
CA GLY A 162 14.61 -22.46 6.14
C GLY A 162 13.82 -22.13 4.90
N VAL A 163 12.84 -21.28 5.06
CA VAL A 163 12.06 -20.69 3.95
C VAL A 163 12.45 -19.23 3.84
N ARG A 164 12.74 -18.80 2.64
CA ARG A 164 13.09 -17.40 2.33
C ARG A 164 12.05 -16.81 1.39
N SER A 165 11.43 -15.68 1.83
CA SER A 165 10.67 -14.80 0.93
C SER A 165 11.65 -13.83 0.27
N THR A 166 11.73 -13.82 -1.06
CA THR A 166 12.71 -13.02 -1.81
C THR A 166 12.14 -11.74 -2.40
N ALA A 167 10.85 -11.71 -2.67
CA ALA A 167 10.17 -10.53 -3.21
C ALA A 167 8.66 -10.61 -2.99
N VAL A 168 8.02 -9.45 -2.95
CA VAL A 168 6.58 -9.29 -3.11
C VAL A 168 6.35 -8.56 -4.42
N LEU A 169 5.55 -9.15 -5.31
CA LEU A 169 5.17 -8.56 -6.58
C LEU A 169 3.73 -8.09 -6.47
N GLU A 170 3.53 -6.80 -6.69
CA GLU A 170 2.20 -6.19 -6.81
C GLU A 170 1.93 -5.91 -8.29
N LYS A 171 0.79 -6.36 -8.79
CA LYS A 171 0.35 -6.09 -10.16
C LYS A 171 -1.05 -5.50 -10.15
N LEU A 172 -1.19 -4.34 -10.76
CA LEU A 172 -2.52 -3.81 -11.07
C LEU A 172 -3.08 -4.56 -12.27
N VAL A 173 -4.24 -5.19 -12.08
CA VAL A 173 -4.97 -5.87 -13.15
C VAL A 173 -6.23 -5.06 -13.43
N THR A 174 -6.39 -4.64 -14.68
CA THR A 174 -7.64 -4.06 -15.17
C THR A 174 -8.53 -5.17 -15.66
N VAL A 175 -9.75 -5.23 -15.15
CA VAL A 175 -10.78 -6.17 -15.59
C VAL A 175 -11.85 -5.36 -16.32
N GLU A 176 -12.08 -5.69 -17.56
CA GLU A 176 -13.19 -5.15 -18.36
C GLU A 176 -14.32 -6.18 -18.36
N GLY A 177 -15.54 -5.71 -18.13
CA GLY A 177 -16.72 -6.57 -18.14
C GLY A 177 -17.98 -5.76 -18.42
N GLU A 178 -18.94 -6.38 -19.05
CA GLU A 178 -20.26 -5.81 -19.25
C GLU A 178 -21.12 -6.05 -18.00
N LEU A 179 -21.66 -4.96 -17.43
CA LEU A 179 -22.65 -5.05 -16.37
C LEU A 179 -24.04 -4.96 -17.01
N SER A 180 -24.75 -6.08 -17.03
CA SER A 180 -26.17 -6.09 -17.36
C SER A 180 -26.98 -5.65 -16.15
N LEU A 181 -27.62 -4.51 -16.23
CA LEU A 181 -28.59 -4.06 -15.24
C LEU A 181 -29.89 -4.86 -15.47
N ILE A 182 -30.08 -5.90 -14.67
CA ILE A 182 -31.38 -6.54 -14.57
C ILE A 182 -32.29 -5.57 -13.82
N HIS A 183 -33.32 -5.11 -14.45
CA HIS A 183 -34.37 -4.32 -13.81
C HIS A 183 -35.00 -5.16 -12.70
N ILE A 184 -34.85 -4.69 -11.47
CA ILE A 184 -35.64 -5.14 -10.33
C ILE A 184 -36.85 -4.23 -10.19
#